data_9d2ff8349ec8feaa3922744b807b1bc7
#
_entry.id   9d2ff8349ec8feaa3922744b807b1bc7
#
_cell.length_a   1.000
_cell.length_b   1.000
_cell.length_c   1.000
_cell.angle_alpha   90.00
_cell.angle_beta   90.00
_cell.angle_gamma   90.00
#
_symmetry.space_group_name_H-M   'P 1'
#
loop_
_entity.id
_entity.type
_entity.pdbx_description
1 polymer ?
#
loop_
_entity_poly.entity_id
_entity_poly.type
_entity_poly.pdbx_seq_one_letter_code
_entity_poly.pdbx_strand_id
1 'polypeptide(L)' 'MVKLNKTDEQVIATLKESGELTLQELSEKTGETSKKVFKSLRKLFENELIETKARKYKLSTKTHSSSKDAEPELPE' A
#
# COMPACT_ATOMS: atom_id res chain seq x y z
N MET A 1 -12.44 -5.36 -11.04
CA MET A 1 -11.07 -5.80 -11.03
C MET A 1 -10.13 -4.64 -11.18
N VAL A 2 -9.18 -4.50 -10.31
CA VAL A 2 -8.28 -3.37 -10.37
C VAL A 2 -7.12 -3.70 -11.29
N LYS A 3 -6.70 -2.70 -12.04
CA LYS A 3 -5.62 -2.91 -12.94
C LYS A 3 -4.35 -2.40 -12.28
N LEU A 4 -3.41 -3.23 -12.07
CA LEU A 4 -2.18 -2.84 -11.40
C LEU A 4 -1.11 -2.54 -12.43
N ASN A 5 -0.40 -1.43 -12.22
CA ASN A 5 0.70 -1.12 -13.11
C ASN A 5 1.97 -1.63 -12.44
N LYS A 6 3.10 -1.36 -13.05
CA LYS A 6 4.34 -1.89 -12.56
C LYS A 6 4.67 -1.43 -11.16
N THR A 7 4.43 -0.17 -10.86
CA THR A 7 4.70 0.35 -9.54
C THR A 7 3.82 -0.32 -8.52
N ASP A 8 2.56 -0.52 -8.85
CA ASP A 8 1.65 -1.20 -7.93
C ASP A 8 2.16 -2.60 -7.61
N GLU A 9 2.60 -3.31 -8.63
CA GLU A 9 3.08 -4.66 -8.42
C GLU A 9 4.34 -4.68 -7.58
N GLN A 10 5.22 -3.71 -7.80
CA GLN A 10 6.44 -3.64 -7.01
C GLN A 10 6.13 -3.37 -5.55
N VAL A 11 5.18 -2.50 -5.31
CA VAL A 11 4.80 -2.19 -3.93
C VAL A 11 4.24 -3.44 -3.26
N ILE A 12 3.39 -4.16 -3.95
CA ILE A 12 2.81 -5.37 -3.37
C ILE A 12 3.89 -6.40 -3.10
N ALA A 13 4.78 -6.60 -4.05
CA ALA A 13 5.83 -7.59 -3.87
C ALA A 13 6.73 -7.22 -2.71
N THR A 14 7.06 -5.94 -2.59
CA THR A 14 7.92 -5.50 -1.51
C THR A 14 7.24 -5.70 -0.16
N LEU A 15 5.97 -5.37 -0.08
CA LEU A 15 5.24 -5.58 1.17
C LEU A 15 5.13 -7.06 1.49
N LYS A 16 4.99 -7.87 0.47
CA LYS A 16 4.87 -9.29 0.67
C LYS A 16 6.15 -9.86 1.27
N GLU A 17 7.27 -9.33 0.86
CA GLU A 17 8.53 -9.81 1.39
C GLU A 17 8.86 -9.25 2.75
N SER A 18 8.56 -7.99 2.96
CA SER A 18 8.97 -7.35 4.20
C SER A 18 7.90 -7.28 5.27
N GLY A 19 6.69 -7.42 4.89
CA GLY A 19 5.59 -7.35 5.86
C GLY A 19 5.02 -5.98 5.99
N GLU A 20 5.68 -5.13 6.73
CA GLU A 20 5.22 -3.77 6.93
C GLU A 20 6.33 -2.80 6.61
N LEU A 21 5.98 -1.75 5.90
CA LEU A 21 6.96 -0.74 5.53
C LEU A 21 6.29 0.61 5.52
N THR A 22 7.09 1.64 5.77
CA THR A 22 6.56 2.99 5.68
C THR A 22 6.66 3.44 4.24
N LEU A 23 6.08 4.57 3.95
CA LEU A 23 6.12 5.12 2.61
C LEU A 23 7.56 5.32 2.16
N GLN A 24 8.38 5.85 3.04
CA GLN A 24 9.75 6.11 2.68
C GLN A 24 10.50 4.81 2.38
N GLU A 25 10.28 3.81 3.18
CA GLU A 25 10.93 2.52 2.95
C GLU A 25 10.47 1.91 1.65
N LEU A 26 9.21 2.03 1.34
CA LEU A 26 8.70 1.51 0.09
C LEU A 26 9.33 2.23 -1.08
N SER A 27 9.47 3.53 -0.96
CA SER A 27 10.07 4.29 -2.02
C SER A 27 11.51 3.84 -2.25
N GLU A 28 12.25 3.62 -1.19
CA GLU A 28 13.62 3.20 -1.32
C GLU A 28 13.74 1.79 -1.89
N LYS A 29 12.92 0.90 -1.42
CA LYS A 29 13.02 -0.48 -1.86
C LYS A 29 12.53 -0.69 -3.29
N THR A 30 11.55 0.06 -3.71
CA THR A 30 11.06 -0.08 -5.06
C THR A 30 11.84 0.78 -6.04
N GLY A 31 12.58 1.74 -5.54
CA GLY A 31 13.31 2.62 -6.44
C GLY A 31 12.42 3.66 -7.10
N GLU A 32 11.22 3.83 -6.61
CA GLU A 32 10.31 4.82 -7.18
C GLU A 32 10.23 6.03 -6.28
N THR A 33 9.70 7.10 -6.81
CA THR A 33 9.59 8.31 -6.00
C THR A 33 8.46 8.14 -4.99
N SER A 34 8.54 8.92 -3.93
CA SER A 34 7.49 8.86 -2.92
C SER A 34 6.13 9.18 -3.51
N LYS A 35 6.09 10.09 -4.44
CA LYS A 35 4.82 10.43 -5.05
C LYS A 35 4.21 9.26 -5.77
N LYS A 36 4.99 8.54 -6.53
CA LYS A 36 4.48 7.40 -7.26
C LYS A 36 4.04 6.31 -6.30
N VAL A 37 4.85 6.07 -5.29
CA VAL A 37 4.52 5.05 -4.32
C VAL A 37 3.25 5.43 -3.58
N PHE A 38 3.11 6.69 -3.22
CA PHE A 38 1.93 7.14 -2.51
C PHE A 38 0.68 6.95 -3.36
N LYS A 39 0.76 7.26 -4.64
CA LYS A 39 -0.37 7.05 -5.52
C LYS A 39 -0.74 5.58 -5.60
N SER A 40 0.25 4.73 -5.69
CA SER A 40 0.00 3.30 -5.72
C SER A 40 -0.62 2.83 -4.41
N LEU A 41 -0.07 3.29 -3.30
CA LEU A 41 -0.60 2.89 -2.01
C LEU A 41 -2.05 3.32 -1.85
N ARG A 42 -2.36 4.52 -2.29
CA ARG A 42 -3.70 5.01 -2.18
C ARG A 42 -4.66 4.17 -3.02
N LYS A 43 -4.23 3.85 -4.23
CA LYS A 43 -5.04 3.04 -5.11
C LYS A 43 -5.23 1.65 -4.52
N LEU A 44 -4.18 1.05 -4.01
CA LEU A 44 -4.27 -0.28 -3.44
C LEU A 44 -5.14 -0.26 -2.19
N PHE A 45 -5.04 0.79 -1.40
CA PHE A 45 -5.86 0.88 -0.20
C PHE A 45 -7.34 1.01 -0.57
N GLU A 46 -7.64 1.78 -1.59
CA GLU A 46 -9.03 1.95 -2.00
C GLU A 46 -9.61 0.65 -2.52
N ASN A 47 -8.76 -0.22 -3.02
CA ASN A 47 -9.21 -1.52 -3.49
C ASN A 47 -9.04 -2.59 -2.43
N GLU A 48 -8.70 -2.17 -1.22
CA GLU A 48 -8.62 -3.07 -0.08
C GLU A 48 -7.56 -4.14 -0.24
N LEU A 49 -6.52 -3.83 -0.97
CA LEU A 49 -5.43 -4.75 -1.16
C LEU A 49 -4.34 -4.56 -0.09
N ILE A 50 -4.30 -3.42 0.55
CA ILE A 50 -3.33 -3.17 1.60
C ILE A 50 -4.02 -2.50 2.77
N GLU A 51 -3.35 -2.49 3.91
CA GLU A 51 -3.84 -1.82 5.09
C GLU A 51 -2.78 -0.86 5.56
N THR A 52 -3.19 0.14 6.31
CA THR A 52 -2.24 1.08 6.83
C THR A 52 -2.50 1.21 8.32
N LYS A 53 -1.43 1.25 9.11
CA LYS A 53 -1.55 1.39 10.53
C LYS A 53 -0.29 2.03 11.06
N ALA A 54 -0.42 3.08 11.85
CA ALA A 54 0.72 3.76 12.43
C ALA A 54 1.72 4.17 11.36
N ARG A 55 1.18 4.63 10.23
CA ARG A 55 2.00 5.10 9.11
C ARG A 55 2.78 4.00 8.42
N LYS A 56 2.49 2.76 8.71
CA LYS A 56 3.11 1.66 8.00
C LYS A 56 2.06 1.01 7.13
N TYR A 57 2.51 0.44 6.04
CA TYR A 57 1.61 -0.21 5.09
C TYR A 57 1.94 -1.68 5.03
N LYS A 58 0.94 -2.48 4.87
CA LYS A 58 1.14 -3.91 4.74
C LYS A 58 0.03 -4.48 3.89
N LEU A 59 0.22 -5.67 3.40
CA LEU A 59 -0.81 -6.29 2.59
C LEU A 59 -1.99 -6.67 3.46
N SER A 60 -3.16 -6.51 2.91
CA SER A 60 -4.35 -6.87 3.65
C SER A 60 -4.44 -8.37 3.75
N THR A 61 -4.65 -8.86 4.93
CA THR A 61 -4.79 -10.29 5.11
C THR A 61 -6.23 -10.69 5.23
N LYS A 62 -7.14 -9.73 5.27
CA LYS A 62 -8.54 -10.06 5.38
C LYS A 62 -9.16 -10.15 4.05
N THR A 63 -10.02 -11.10 3.88
CA THR A 63 -10.58 -11.27 2.62
C THR A 63 -11.84 -10.51 2.45
N HIS A 64 -12.45 -10.02 3.47
CA HIS A 64 -13.60 -9.22 3.27
C HIS A 64 -13.40 -7.94 3.94
N SER A 65 -13.99 -6.99 3.47
CA SER A 65 -13.73 -5.77 3.99
C SER A 65 -14.87 -5.14 4.47
N SER A 66 -14.99 -5.01 5.57
CA SER A 66 -16.04 -4.36 6.11
C SER A 66 -15.59 -3.17 6.77
N SER A 67 -14.46 -2.78 6.62
CA SER A 67 -13.98 -1.69 7.38
C SER A 67 -14.11 -0.44 6.65
N LYS A 68 -15.20 -0.12 6.20
CA LYS A 68 -15.34 1.11 5.59
C LYS A 68 -15.26 2.22 6.52
N ASP A 69 -15.48 2.00 7.76
CA ASP A 69 -15.39 3.07 8.69
C ASP A 69 -14.00 3.45 9.01
N ALA A 70 -13.04 2.65 8.71
CA ALA A 70 -11.69 2.98 9.05
C ALA A 70 -11.18 3.93 8.03
N GLU A 71 -10.86 5.10 8.42
CA GLU A 71 -10.31 6.04 7.49
C GLU A 71 -8.86 5.82 7.30
N PRO A 72 -8.36 5.96 6.10
CA PRO A 72 -6.95 5.75 5.85
C PRO A 72 -6.15 6.87 6.46
N GLU A 73 -5.14 6.53 7.16
CA GLU A 73 -4.25 7.51 7.69
C GLU A 73 -3.13 7.63 6.73
N LEU A 74 -3.38 8.11 5.57
CA LEU A 74 -2.34 8.24 4.59
C LEU A 74 -1.61 9.54 4.79
N PRO A 75 -0.31 9.53 4.65
CA PRO A 75 0.45 10.75 4.80
C PRO A 75 0.15 11.67 3.65
N GLU A 76 0.25 12.89 3.88
CA GLU A 76 -0.04 13.81 2.81
C GLU A 76 1.16 14.26 2.09
#